data_21c9dca17ac85fcadf13dad4119777fe
#
_entry.id   21c9dca17ac85fcadf13dad4119777fe
#
_cell.length_a   1.000
_cell.length_b   1.000
_cell.length_c   1.000
_cell.angle_alpha   90.00
_cell.angle_beta   90.00
_cell.angle_gamma   90.00
#
_symmetry.space_group_name_H-M   'P 1'
#
loop_
_entity.id
_entity.type
_entity.pdbx_description
1 polymer ?
#
loop_
_entity_poly.entity_id
_entity_poly.type
_entity_poly.pdbx_seq_one_letter_code
_entity_poly.pdbx_strand_id
1 'polypeptide(L)'
;LKVGVKWNNGDNNETKLEKIITQKYIAGFPNSFVAWGDLRRTGYPRIFPVVYDDGDGSIPAGDIIRRIPFSGTSQEAIRNDIANTGLRALGGPDKQGTRLWWDVAGANF
;
A
#
# COMPACT_ATOMS: atom_id res chain seq x y z
N LEU A 1 -4.46 19.18 -5.32
CA LEU A 1 -5.59 18.24 -5.41
C LEU A 1 -6.55 18.54 -4.26
N LYS A 2 -7.74 19.05 -4.58
CA LYS A 2 -8.80 19.27 -3.58
C LYS A 2 -9.84 18.18 -3.77
N VAL A 3 -9.91 17.24 -2.85
CA VAL A 3 -11.05 16.32 -2.77
C VAL A 3 -12.19 17.06 -2.10
N GLY A 4 -13.32 17.18 -2.78
CA GLY A 4 -14.49 17.82 -2.20
C GLY A 4 -15.02 16.98 -1.03
N VAL A 5 -15.29 17.62 0.10
CA VAL A 5 -15.81 16.94 1.30
C VAL A 5 -17.29 16.60 1.16
N LYS A 6 -18.03 17.42 0.40
CA LYS A 6 -19.47 17.26 0.26
C LYS A 6 -19.84 16.02 -0.53
N TRP A 7 -20.68 15.17 0.07
CA TRP A 7 -21.23 14.01 -0.61
C TRP A 7 -22.16 14.43 -1.77
N ASN A 8 -22.01 13.76 -2.89
CA ASN A 8 -22.89 13.92 -4.05
C ASN A 8 -23.28 12.54 -4.56
N ASN A 9 -24.56 12.26 -4.62
CA ASN A 9 -25.08 10.98 -5.11
C ASN A 9 -24.77 10.74 -6.59
N GLY A 10 -24.59 11.80 -7.39
CA GLY A 10 -24.22 11.73 -8.78
C GLY A 10 -22.75 11.44 -9.07
N ASP A 11 -21.88 11.43 -8.03
CA ASP A 11 -20.48 11.05 -8.21
C ASP A 11 -20.37 9.57 -8.64
N ASN A 12 -19.38 9.27 -9.45
CA ASN A 12 -19.02 7.89 -9.75
C ASN A 12 -18.43 7.17 -8.53
N ASN A 13 -18.31 5.85 -8.61
CA ASN A 13 -17.86 5.03 -7.49
C ASN A 13 -16.42 5.36 -7.06
N GLU A 14 -15.52 5.64 -8.00
CA GLU A 14 -14.14 6.05 -7.68
C GLU A 14 -14.09 7.35 -6.87
N THR A 15 -14.83 8.37 -7.28
CA THR A 15 -14.93 9.64 -6.55
C THR A 15 -15.53 9.45 -5.15
N LYS A 16 -16.55 8.61 -5.04
CA LYS A 16 -17.15 8.26 -3.75
C LYS A 16 -16.15 7.57 -2.84
N LEU A 17 -15.42 6.59 -3.37
CA LEU A 17 -14.37 5.87 -2.63
C LEU A 17 -13.27 6.82 -2.17
N GLU A 18 -12.76 7.69 -3.07
CA GLU A 18 -11.75 8.70 -2.71
C GLU A 18 -12.20 9.59 -1.56
N LYS A 19 -13.45 10.07 -1.59
CA LYS A 19 -14.02 10.88 -0.50
C LYS A 19 -14.09 10.11 0.82
N ILE A 20 -14.57 8.87 0.80
CA ILE A 20 -14.68 8.03 2.00
C ILE A 20 -13.30 7.77 2.61
N ILE A 21 -12.35 7.31 1.80
CA ILE A 21 -11.02 6.95 2.30
C ILE A 21 -10.26 8.19 2.78
N THR A 22 -10.41 9.33 2.11
CA THR A 22 -9.81 10.58 2.57
C THR A 22 -10.34 11.01 3.94
N GLN A 23 -11.66 10.93 4.17
CA GLN A 23 -12.25 11.22 5.48
C GLN A 23 -11.83 10.20 6.54
N LYS A 24 -11.77 8.91 6.18
CA LYS A 24 -11.27 7.85 7.06
C LYS A 24 -9.82 8.08 7.47
N TYR A 25 -8.96 8.52 6.53
CA TYR A 25 -7.58 8.86 6.80
C TYR A 25 -7.45 9.98 7.84
N ILE A 26 -8.22 11.06 7.69
CA ILE A 26 -8.22 12.20 8.61
C ILE A 26 -8.75 11.77 9.99
N ALA A 27 -9.87 11.05 10.02
CA ALA A 27 -10.49 10.60 11.28
C ALA A 27 -9.65 9.54 12.01
N GLY A 28 -8.88 8.74 11.28
CA GLY A 28 -8.05 7.66 11.82
C GLY A 28 -6.70 8.11 12.35
N PHE A 29 -6.33 9.39 12.24
CA PHE A 29 -5.04 9.89 12.75
C PHE A 29 -4.92 9.65 14.27
N PRO A 30 -3.79 9.12 14.77
CA PRO A 30 -2.51 8.85 14.08
C PRO A 30 -2.30 7.38 13.66
N ASN A 31 -3.33 6.61 13.37
CA ASN A 31 -3.19 5.19 13.01
C ASN A 31 -2.64 5.00 11.59
N SER A 32 -1.33 5.09 11.45
CA SER A 32 -0.63 5.03 10.16
C SER A 32 -0.70 3.66 9.47
N PHE A 33 -0.79 2.56 10.21
CA PHE A 33 -0.87 1.21 9.62
C PHE A 33 -2.17 0.98 8.87
N VAL A 34 -3.29 1.43 9.43
CA VAL A 34 -4.60 1.34 8.75
C VAL A 34 -4.60 2.23 7.50
N ALA A 35 -4.08 3.45 7.63
CA ALA A 35 -3.96 4.39 6.51
C ALA A 35 -3.09 3.82 5.37
N TRP A 36 -1.95 3.21 5.71
CA TRP A 36 -1.08 2.55 4.73
C TRP A 36 -1.75 1.34 4.07
N GLY A 37 -2.52 0.56 4.82
CA GLY A 37 -3.34 -0.54 4.28
C GLY A 37 -4.37 -0.05 3.26
N ASP A 38 -5.14 0.98 3.62
CA ASP A 38 -6.14 1.57 2.73
C ASP A 38 -5.51 2.16 1.45
N LEU A 39 -4.38 2.89 1.60
CA LEU A 39 -3.66 3.47 0.47
C LEU A 39 -3.18 2.41 -0.52
N ARG A 40 -2.62 1.30 -0.03
CA ARG A 40 -2.17 0.20 -0.90
C ARG A 40 -3.33 -0.48 -1.61
N ARG A 41 -4.45 -0.68 -0.92
CA ARG A 41 -5.62 -1.36 -1.45
C ARG A 41 -6.40 -0.53 -2.46
N THR A 42 -6.49 0.79 -2.23
CA THR A 42 -7.40 1.66 -3.00
C THR A 42 -6.70 2.76 -3.80
N GLY A 43 -5.43 3.04 -3.52
CA GLY A 43 -4.73 4.21 -4.06
C GLY A 43 -5.14 5.54 -3.41
N TYR A 44 -5.98 5.50 -2.35
CA TYR A 44 -6.46 6.69 -1.65
C TYR A 44 -6.07 6.71 -0.17
N PRO A 45 -5.92 7.89 0.46
CA PRO A 45 -6.01 9.21 -0.15
C PRO A 45 -4.85 9.47 -1.11
N ARG A 46 -5.02 10.40 -2.05
CA ARG A 46 -3.91 10.84 -2.89
C ARG A 46 -2.92 11.63 -2.05
N ILE A 47 -1.76 11.06 -1.83
CA ILE A 47 -0.65 11.67 -1.11
C ILE A 47 0.32 12.36 -2.07
N PHE A 48 1.20 13.20 -1.54
CA PHE A 48 2.30 13.76 -2.33
C PHE A 48 3.25 12.63 -2.75
N PRO A 49 3.80 12.72 -3.99
CA PRO A 49 4.80 11.74 -4.45
C PRO A 49 6.01 11.73 -3.52
N VAL A 50 6.55 10.55 -3.26
CA VAL A 50 7.82 10.41 -2.57
C VAL A 50 8.93 10.93 -3.48
N VAL A 51 9.63 11.98 -3.06
CA VAL A 51 10.68 12.62 -3.84
C VAL A 51 12.04 11.94 -3.64
N TYR A 52 12.27 11.44 -2.43
CA TYR A 52 13.52 10.79 -2.05
C TYR A 52 13.20 9.48 -1.31
N ASP A 53 13.84 8.41 -1.73
CA ASP A 53 13.70 7.07 -1.14
C ASP A 53 15.09 6.48 -0.90
N ASP A 54 15.36 6.15 0.37
CA ASP A 54 16.56 5.46 0.84
C ASP A 54 16.37 3.94 0.94
N GLY A 55 15.35 3.43 0.27
CA GLY A 55 14.98 2.02 0.30
C GLY A 55 15.93 1.12 -0.49
N ASP A 56 15.42 -0.06 -0.84
CA ASP A 56 16.20 -1.10 -1.54
C ASP A 56 16.24 -0.91 -3.08
N GLY A 57 15.83 0.22 -3.57
CA GLY A 57 15.79 0.57 -5.00
C GLY A 57 14.68 -0.14 -5.80
N SER A 58 13.77 -0.84 -5.14
CA SER A 58 12.67 -1.55 -5.80
C SER A 58 11.38 -0.74 -5.92
N ILE A 59 11.32 0.43 -5.28
CA ILE A 59 10.15 1.30 -5.28
C ILE A 59 10.24 2.24 -6.49
N PRO A 60 9.26 2.24 -7.40
CA PRO A 60 9.22 3.20 -8.49
C PRO A 60 9.17 4.64 -7.98
N ALA A 61 9.80 5.57 -8.70
CA ALA A 61 9.79 6.98 -8.33
C ALA A 61 8.35 7.50 -8.13
N GLY A 62 8.11 8.14 -7.00
CA GLY A 62 6.81 8.67 -6.62
C GLY A 62 5.84 7.66 -6.00
N ASP A 63 6.22 6.38 -5.92
CA ASP A 63 5.42 5.34 -5.26
C ASP A 63 5.81 5.21 -3.76
N ILE A 64 5.14 4.33 -3.05
CA ILE A 64 5.30 4.08 -1.62
C ILE A 64 5.83 2.66 -1.37
N ILE A 65 6.31 2.42 -0.16
CA ILE A 65 6.61 1.07 0.32
C ILE A 65 5.34 0.22 0.25
N ARG A 66 5.39 -0.88 -0.50
CA ARG A 66 4.26 -1.81 -0.69
C ARG A 66 4.20 -2.90 0.35
N ARG A 67 5.35 -3.29 0.91
CA ARG A 67 5.45 -4.27 1.98
C ARG A 67 6.74 -4.09 2.78
N ILE A 68 6.78 -4.69 3.94
CA ILE A 68 8.01 -4.89 4.71
C ILE A 68 8.60 -6.22 4.26
N PRO A 69 9.84 -6.26 3.77
CA PRO A 69 10.53 -7.50 3.45
C PRO A 69 10.65 -8.43 4.66
N PHE A 70 10.80 -9.72 4.43
CA PHE A 70 11.07 -10.65 5.51
C PHE A 70 12.38 -10.28 6.19
N SER A 71 12.38 -10.18 7.51
CA SER A 71 13.58 -9.88 8.25
C SER A 71 14.57 -11.04 8.18
N GLY A 72 15.86 -10.71 8.04
CA GLY A 72 16.92 -11.71 8.20
C GLY A 72 16.87 -12.34 9.58
N THR A 73 16.98 -13.66 9.66
CA THR A 73 17.07 -14.39 10.93
C THR A 73 18.20 -15.40 10.87
N SER A 74 18.84 -15.62 11.99
CA SER A 74 19.86 -16.68 12.16
C SER A 74 19.26 -18.08 12.34
N GLN A 75 17.96 -18.16 12.63
CA GLN A 75 17.27 -19.44 12.82
C GLN A 75 17.00 -20.12 11.49
N GLU A 76 17.67 -21.24 11.24
CA GLU A 76 17.60 -21.95 9.95
C GLU A 76 16.19 -22.45 9.61
N ALA A 77 15.43 -22.94 10.60
CA ALA A 77 14.06 -23.39 10.39
C ALA A 77 13.15 -22.28 9.86
N ILE A 78 13.28 -21.07 10.44
CA ILE A 78 12.50 -19.90 10.00
C ILE A 78 12.93 -19.47 8.60
N ARG A 79 14.24 -19.46 8.30
CA ARG A 79 14.73 -19.14 6.95
C ARG A 79 14.21 -20.12 5.90
N ASN A 80 14.20 -21.40 6.21
CA ASN A 80 13.69 -22.44 5.31
C ASN A 80 12.18 -22.31 5.09
N ASP A 81 11.42 -22.00 6.14
CA ASP A 81 9.97 -21.75 6.01
C ASP A 81 9.67 -20.50 5.18
N ILE A 82 10.37 -19.40 5.42
CA ILE A 82 10.28 -18.20 4.59
C ILE A 82 10.59 -18.50 3.14
N ALA A 83 11.68 -19.22 2.85
CA ALA A 83 12.10 -19.53 1.49
C ALA A 83 11.12 -20.49 0.79
N ASN A 84 10.62 -21.50 1.49
CA ASN A 84 9.79 -22.54 0.90
C ASN A 84 8.31 -22.17 0.83
N THR A 85 7.82 -21.36 1.71
CA THR A 85 6.40 -20.99 1.82
C THR A 85 6.17 -19.51 1.52
N GLY A 86 6.80 -18.63 2.29
CA GLY A 86 6.58 -17.20 2.20
C GLY A 86 6.97 -16.59 0.85
N LEU A 87 8.17 -16.86 0.37
CA LEU A 87 8.65 -16.31 -0.90
C LEU A 87 7.91 -16.88 -2.12
N ARG A 88 7.52 -18.15 -2.06
CA ARG A 88 6.70 -18.76 -3.13
C ARG A 88 5.31 -18.14 -3.20
N ALA A 89 4.68 -17.92 -2.04
CA ALA A 89 3.37 -17.30 -1.97
C ALA A 89 3.38 -15.81 -2.37
N LEU A 90 4.53 -15.14 -2.24
CA LEU A 90 4.67 -13.73 -2.58
C LEU A 90 4.53 -13.47 -4.10
N GLY A 91 4.93 -14.42 -4.97
CA GLY A 91 4.86 -14.27 -6.42
C GLY A 91 5.85 -13.26 -7.01
N GLY A 92 6.86 -12.86 -6.25
CA GLY A 92 7.89 -11.89 -6.66
C GLY A 92 9.07 -11.87 -5.70
N PRO A 93 10.08 -11.01 -5.96
CA PRO A 93 11.25 -10.88 -5.10
C PRO A 93 10.87 -10.33 -3.72
N ASP A 94 11.66 -10.68 -2.70
CA ASP A 94 11.50 -10.14 -1.34
C ASP A 94 12.02 -8.71 -1.24
N LYS A 95 11.25 -7.78 -1.80
CA LYS A 95 11.58 -6.36 -1.93
C LYS A 95 10.44 -5.46 -1.43
N GLN A 96 10.80 -4.22 -1.06
CA GLN A 96 9.85 -3.23 -0.56
C GLN A 96 8.79 -2.84 -1.60
N GLY A 97 9.13 -2.85 -2.88
CA GLY A 97 8.23 -2.53 -3.99
C GLY A 97 7.36 -3.69 -4.47
N THR A 98 7.57 -4.93 -3.96
CA THR A 98 6.77 -6.08 -4.38
C THR A 98 5.36 -6.00 -3.81
N ARG A 99 4.36 -6.01 -4.69
CA ARG A 99 2.94 -5.96 -4.31
C ARG A 99 2.47 -7.30 -3.75
N LEU A 100 1.57 -7.25 -2.80
CA LEU A 100 0.84 -8.40 -2.30
C LEU A 100 -0.34 -8.72 -3.24
N TRP A 101 -0.88 -9.94 -3.17
CA TRP A 101 -1.97 -10.40 -4.04
C TRP A 101 -3.21 -9.50 -4.05
N TRP A 102 -3.45 -8.75 -2.99
CA TRP A 102 -4.58 -7.82 -2.84
C TRP A 102 -4.23 -6.36 -3.16
N ASP A 103 -2.94 -6.03 -3.30
CA ASP A 103 -2.44 -4.70 -3.68
C ASP A 103 -2.38 -4.61 -5.21
N VAL A 104 -3.52 -4.53 -5.84
CA VAL A 104 -3.67 -4.54 -7.30
C VAL A 104 -3.54 -3.11 -7.83
N ALA A 105 -2.76 -2.95 -8.92
CA ALA A 105 -2.68 -1.68 -9.63
C ALA A 105 -3.91 -1.48 -10.53
N GLY A 106 -4.44 -0.27 -10.56
CA GLY A 106 -5.54 0.09 -11.44
C GLY A 106 -6.74 0.69 -10.72
N ALA A 107 -7.83 0.84 -11.46
CA ALA A 107 -9.10 1.32 -10.91
C ALA A 107 -9.73 0.28 -9.97
N ASN A 108 -10.49 0.77 -8.97
CA ASN A 108 -11.16 -0.11 -8.01
C ASN A 108 -12.49 -0.66 -8.57
N PHE A 109 -13.02 -0.03 -9.63
CA PHE A 109 -14.29 -0.38 -10.26
C PHE A 109 -14.18 -0.38 -11.78
#